data_f88c078dac0686d9b0ff8228216c2807
#
_entry.id   f88c078dac0686d9b0ff8228216c2807
#
_cell.length_a   1.000
_cell.length_b   1.000
_cell.length_c   1.000
_cell.angle_alpha   90.00
_cell.angle_beta   90.00
_cell.angle_gamma   90.00
#
_symmetry.space_group_name_H-M   'P 1'
#
loop_
_entity.id
_entity.type
_entity.pdbx_description
1 polymer ?
#
loop_
_entity_poly.entity_id
_entity_poly.type
_entity_poly.pdbx_seq_one_letter_code
_entity_poly.pdbx_strand_id
1 'polypeptide(L)'
;MGHMRSAHAEHPKALTKQKEVAVHTLLTKADVQFEYQLHVPFRTCGLGSETQCAYPDFAIAKEWGYVLLEVDEGQHSSYPSSCDVRRDFDIAASTALGSGQKLMILRYNPDAFRVAGKNRTVSQKERQAKLLETLNTLEEPQGFRRLFMYYDRDAEGSELPTIAKEWDPAAREVSGVVC
;
A
#
# COMPACT_ATOMS: atom_id res chain seq x y z
N MET A 1 24.64 7.95 17.23
CA MET A 1 23.32 7.84 16.55
C MET A 1 22.15 7.73 17.56
N GLY A 2 22.06 8.61 18.55
CA GLY A 2 21.09 8.53 19.65
C GLY A 2 20.20 9.75 19.85
N HIS A 3 20.28 10.77 18.98
CA HIS A 3 19.68 12.09 19.31
C HIS A 3 18.39 12.43 18.58
N MET A 4 17.90 11.59 17.66
CA MET A 4 16.65 11.86 16.92
C MET A 4 15.39 11.23 17.52
N ARG A 5 15.49 10.37 18.53
CA ARG A 5 14.33 9.63 19.07
C ARG A 5 13.51 10.36 20.12
N SER A 6 14.06 11.34 20.83
CA SER A 6 13.34 11.98 21.95
C SER A 6 12.63 13.28 21.61
N ALA A 7 12.99 13.96 20.51
CA ALA A 7 12.43 15.27 20.17
C ALA A 7 11.20 15.22 19.25
N HIS A 8 10.85 14.08 18.69
CA HIS A 8 9.76 13.95 17.70
C HIS A 8 8.58 13.07 18.14
N ALA A 9 8.59 12.57 19.38
CA ALA A 9 7.51 11.69 19.89
C ALA A 9 6.11 12.34 19.95
N GLU A 10 6.05 13.66 19.91
CA GLU A 10 4.79 14.43 19.98
C GLU A 10 4.30 14.95 18.63
N HIS A 11 5.03 14.70 17.53
CA HIS A 11 4.61 15.14 16.20
C HIS A 11 3.67 14.12 15.56
N PRO A 12 2.53 14.52 14.94
CA PRO A 12 1.62 13.58 14.26
C PRO A 12 2.30 12.61 13.30
N LYS A 13 3.38 13.04 12.63
CA LYS A 13 4.22 12.19 11.77
C LYS A 13 4.99 11.08 12.51
N ALA A 14 5.24 11.22 13.82
CA ALA A 14 5.89 10.17 14.59
C ALA A 14 4.91 9.08 15.03
N LEU A 15 3.63 9.43 15.18
CA LEU A 15 2.56 8.46 15.44
C LEU A 15 2.23 7.63 14.20
N THR A 16 2.28 8.23 13.01
CA THR A 16 2.11 7.52 11.72
C THR A 16 3.14 6.42 11.54
N LYS A 17 4.39 6.67 11.85
CA LYS A 17 5.46 5.67 11.74
C LYS A 17 5.35 4.48 12.70
N GLN A 18 4.56 4.55 13.75
CA GLN A 18 4.44 3.43 14.71
C GLN A 18 3.76 2.20 14.10
N LYS A 19 2.81 2.39 13.21
CA LYS A 19 2.10 1.29 12.55
C LYS A 19 2.92 0.66 11.44
N GLU A 20 3.64 1.47 10.69
CA GLU A 20 4.65 1.01 9.74
C GLU A 20 5.75 0.20 10.47
N VAL A 21 6.24 0.67 11.63
CA VAL A 21 7.18 -0.07 12.50
C VAL A 21 6.58 -1.39 13.00
N ALA A 22 5.30 -1.42 13.32
CA ALA A 22 4.63 -2.66 13.74
C ALA A 22 4.57 -3.69 12.59
N VAL A 23 4.34 -3.24 11.37
CA VAL A 23 4.38 -4.10 10.17
C VAL A 23 5.81 -4.56 9.89
N HIS A 24 6.80 -3.67 9.97
CA HIS A 24 8.22 -4.03 9.86
C HIS A 24 8.59 -5.14 10.84
N THR A 25 8.20 -4.99 12.10
CA THR A 25 8.46 -6.00 13.14
C THR A 25 7.77 -7.33 12.84
N LEU A 26 6.54 -7.28 12.31
CA LEU A 26 5.77 -8.44 11.90
C LEU A 26 6.50 -9.22 10.79
N LEU A 27 6.88 -8.53 9.71
CA LEU A 27 7.56 -9.12 8.56
C LEU A 27 8.90 -9.74 8.98
N THR A 28 9.68 -9.03 9.80
CA THR A 28 10.96 -9.54 10.33
C THR A 28 10.76 -10.81 11.17
N LYS A 29 9.76 -10.85 12.06
CA LYS A 29 9.47 -12.03 12.89
C LYS A 29 8.97 -13.22 12.09
N ALA A 30 8.33 -12.97 10.95
CA ALA A 30 7.83 -14.00 10.04
C ALA A 30 8.87 -14.43 9.01
N ASP A 31 10.11 -13.94 9.11
CA ASP A 31 11.22 -14.21 8.19
C ASP A 31 10.89 -13.86 6.72
N VAL A 32 10.03 -12.86 6.51
CA VAL A 32 9.75 -12.33 5.18
C VAL A 32 10.91 -11.43 4.76
N GLN A 33 11.52 -11.74 3.63
CA GLN A 33 12.59 -10.91 3.07
C GLN A 33 11.99 -9.71 2.36
N PHE A 34 12.44 -8.51 2.72
CA PHE A 34 11.97 -7.25 2.11
C PHE A 34 13.07 -6.19 2.09
N GLU A 35 12.93 -5.25 1.17
CA GLU A 35 13.65 -3.98 1.21
C GLU A 35 12.72 -2.89 1.77
N TYR A 36 13.20 -2.15 2.75
CA TYR A 36 12.45 -1.09 3.42
C TYR A 36 12.68 0.24 2.75
N GLN A 37 11.60 0.94 2.38
CA GLN A 37 11.64 2.24 1.69
C GLN A 37 12.49 2.19 0.40
N LEU A 38 12.18 1.23 -0.47
CA LEU A 38 12.83 1.10 -1.77
C LEU A 38 12.74 2.41 -2.56
N HIS A 39 13.90 2.94 -3.00
CA HIS A 39 13.93 4.11 -3.85
C HIS A 39 13.55 3.76 -5.29
N VAL A 40 12.38 4.22 -5.74
CA VAL A 40 11.90 4.04 -7.12
C VAL A 40 11.98 5.39 -7.86
N PRO A 41 13.01 5.61 -8.70
CA PRO A 41 13.11 6.82 -9.50
C PRO A 41 12.06 6.79 -10.63
N PHE A 42 11.33 7.88 -10.82
CA PHE A 42 10.37 7.97 -11.92
C PHE A 42 11.08 8.26 -13.24
N ARG A 43 10.81 7.43 -14.23
CA ARG A 43 11.30 7.60 -15.59
C ARG A 43 10.23 8.30 -16.43
N THR A 44 9.91 9.55 -16.09
CA THR A 44 8.89 10.30 -16.82
C THR A 44 9.52 11.01 -18.01
N CYS A 45 9.01 10.73 -19.20
CA CYS A 45 9.27 11.55 -20.38
C CYS A 45 8.50 12.87 -20.25
N GLY A 46 9.07 13.87 -19.59
CA GLY A 46 8.70 15.28 -19.78
C GLY A 46 7.33 15.78 -19.32
N LEU A 47 6.51 14.94 -18.68
CA LEU A 47 5.22 15.40 -18.15
C LEU A 47 5.38 15.74 -16.68
N GLY A 48 5.74 16.97 -16.41
CA GLY A 48 5.81 17.69 -15.16
C GLY A 48 5.20 17.11 -13.89
N SER A 49 5.66 15.96 -13.41
CA SER A 49 5.40 15.57 -12.03
C SER A 49 6.45 16.27 -11.15
N GLU A 50 6.00 17.01 -10.16
CA GLU A 50 6.88 17.64 -9.17
C GLU A 50 7.67 16.60 -8.38
N THR A 51 7.18 15.35 -8.32
CA THR A 51 7.81 14.23 -7.62
C THR A 51 8.64 13.41 -8.61
N GLN A 52 9.93 13.28 -8.35
CA GLN A 52 10.87 12.55 -9.21
C GLN A 52 11.07 11.09 -8.81
N CYS A 53 10.57 10.67 -7.66
CA CYS A 53 10.72 9.31 -7.13
C CYS A 53 9.61 8.97 -6.11
N ALA A 54 9.49 7.68 -5.80
CA ALA A 54 8.69 7.19 -4.69
C ALA A 54 9.53 6.31 -3.76
N TYR A 55 9.04 6.15 -2.53
CA TYR A 55 9.59 5.27 -1.52
C TYR A 55 8.45 4.39 -0.99
N PRO A 56 8.13 3.27 -1.64
CA PRO A 56 7.21 2.27 -1.08
C PRO A 56 7.70 1.79 0.28
N ASP A 57 6.79 1.57 1.23
CA ASP A 57 7.19 1.20 2.60
C ASP A 57 7.97 -0.11 2.62
N PHE A 58 7.50 -1.14 1.91
CA PHE A 58 8.18 -2.44 1.83
C PHE A 58 8.12 -3.00 0.41
N ALA A 59 9.26 -3.40 -0.13
CA ALA A 59 9.35 -4.12 -1.40
C ALA A 59 9.71 -5.59 -1.12
N ILE A 60 8.82 -6.50 -1.46
CA ILE A 60 8.95 -7.94 -1.21
C ILE A 60 9.17 -8.63 -2.54
N ALA A 61 10.33 -9.27 -2.71
CA ALA A 61 10.66 -10.01 -3.91
C ALA A 61 9.83 -11.29 -4.02
N LYS A 62 9.39 -11.59 -5.23
CA LYS A 62 8.73 -12.82 -5.64
C LYS A 62 9.45 -13.38 -6.86
N GLU A 63 9.26 -14.66 -7.16
CA GLU A 63 9.84 -15.27 -8.35
C GLU A 63 9.45 -14.54 -9.65
N TRP A 64 8.24 -13.95 -9.66
CA TRP A 64 7.69 -13.25 -10.82
C TRP A 64 7.94 -11.72 -10.81
N GLY A 65 8.48 -11.14 -9.75
CA GLY A 65 8.69 -9.70 -9.64
C GLY A 65 8.59 -9.17 -8.22
N TYR A 66 7.75 -8.15 -7.98
CA TYR A 66 7.65 -7.52 -6.67
C TYR A 66 6.21 -7.35 -6.20
N VAL A 67 6.03 -7.49 -4.88
CA VAL A 67 4.89 -6.95 -4.14
C VAL A 67 5.37 -5.74 -3.37
N LEU A 68 4.83 -4.56 -3.66
CA LEU A 68 5.04 -3.36 -2.86
C LEU A 68 3.91 -3.27 -1.84
N LEU A 69 4.26 -3.33 -0.57
CA LEU A 69 3.32 -3.17 0.54
C LEU A 69 3.41 -1.74 1.06
N GLU A 70 2.27 -1.05 1.03
CA GLU A 70 2.07 0.29 1.58
C GLU A 70 1.20 0.21 2.83
N VAL A 71 1.58 0.89 3.90
CA VAL A 71 0.84 0.95 5.17
C VAL A 71 0.08 2.26 5.23
N ASP A 72 -1.17 2.24 4.79
CA ASP A 72 -2.00 3.42 4.62
C ASP A 72 -2.85 3.71 5.85
N GLU A 73 -2.27 4.42 6.79
CA GLU A 73 -2.96 4.85 8.00
C GLU A 73 -4.13 5.77 7.68
N GLY A 74 -5.29 5.46 8.27
CA GLY A 74 -6.53 6.19 7.98
C GLY A 74 -6.95 6.13 6.51
N GLN A 75 -6.52 5.10 5.76
CA GLN A 75 -6.83 4.89 4.35
C GLN A 75 -6.35 6.04 3.46
N HIS A 76 -5.34 6.80 3.89
CA HIS A 76 -4.88 8.04 3.22
C HIS A 76 -6.00 9.08 2.97
N SER A 77 -7.07 9.06 3.77
CA SER A 77 -8.24 9.92 3.59
C SER A 77 -7.95 11.43 3.58
N SER A 78 -6.76 11.84 4.03
CA SER A 78 -6.29 13.23 4.01
C SER A 78 -5.63 13.65 2.68
N TYR A 79 -5.40 12.71 1.76
CA TYR A 79 -4.83 12.99 0.44
C TYR A 79 -5.87 12.85 -0.66
N PRO A 80 -5.78 13.65 -1.75
CA PRO A 80 -6.60 13.40 -2.93
C PRO A 80 -6.31 11.99 -3.47
N SER A 81 -7.35 11.20 -3.67
CA SER A 81 -7.24 9.82 -4.17
C SER A 81 -6.52 9.74 -5.53
N SER A 82 -6.69 10.77 -6.36
CA SER A 82 -6.00 10.89 -7.65
C SER A 82 -4.47 10.94 -7.53
N CYS A 83 -3.94 11.48 -6.44
CA CYS A 83 -2.49 11.51 -6.20
C CYS A 83 -1.93 10.11 -5.92
N ASP A 84 -2.64 9.30 -5.13
CA ASP A 84 -2.23 7.92 -4.84
C ASP A 84 -2.30 7.04 -6.08
N VAL A 85 -3.37 7.17 -6.86
CA VAL A 85 -3.52 6.44 -8.14
C VAL A 85 -2.37 6.78 -9.08
N ARG A 86 -2.10 8.07 -9.28
CA ARG A 86 -1.00 8.51 -10.15
C ARG A 86 0.35 7.98 -9.67
N ARG A 87 0.64 8.10 -8.36
CA ARG A 87 1.87 7.59 -7.77
C ARG A 87 2.05 6.10 -8.02
N ASP A 88 1.00 5.30 -7.83
CA ASP A 88 1.03 3.85 -8.04
C ASP A 88 1.29 3.51 -9.52
N PHE A 89 0.70 4.25 -10.47
CA PHE A 89 0.98 4.08 -11.89
C PHE A 89 2.41 4.50 -12.26
N ASP A 90 2.91 5.60 -11.70
CA ASP A 90 4.29 6.07 -11.96
C ASP A 90 5.31 5.04 -11.44
N ILE A 91 5.06 4.43 -10.28
CA ILE A 91 5.86 3.32 -9.74
C ILE A 91 5.81 2.12 -10.70
N ALA A 92 4.62 1.72 -11.11
CA ALA A 92 4.44 0.56 -11.99
C ALA A 92 5.13 0.77 -13.36
N ALA A 93 4.95 1.93 -13.96
CA ALA A 93 5.61 2.27 -15.22
C ALA A 93 7.14 2.27 -15.09
N SER A 94 7.67 2.85 -14.01
CA SER A 94 9.11 2.91 -13.77
C SER A 94 9.71 1.53 -13.54
N THR A 95 9.01 0.64 -12.84
CA THR A 95 9.44 -0.74 -12.60
C THR A 95 9.40 -1.56 -13.89
N ALA A 96 8.30 -1.49 -14.64
CA ALA A 96 8.15 -2.21 -15.91
C ALA A 96 9.19 -1.79 -16.94
N LEU A 97 9.42 -0.47 -17.12
CA LEU A 97 10.41 0.07 -18.06
C LEU A 97 11.86 -0.21 -17.61
N GLY A 98 12.08 -0.38 -16.29
CA GLY A 98 13.42 -0.59 -15.74
C GLY A 98 13.89 -2.02 -15.77
N SER A 99 13.02 -2.97 -15.47
CA SER A 99 13.40 -4.36 -15.25
C SER A 99 12.55 -5.38 -16.00
N GLY A 100 11.42 -4.97 -16.60
CA GLY A 100 10.44 -5.89 -17.20
C GLY A 100 9.72 -6.77 -16.16
N GLN A 101 9.95 -6.55 -14.88
CA GLN A 101 9.37 -7.34 -13.81
C GLN A 101 7.91 -6.96 -13.57
N LYS A 102 7.11 -7.93 -13.19
CA LYS A 102 5.72 -7.70 -12.80
C LYS A 102 5.65 -7.06 -11.43
N LEU A 103 4.60 -6.29 -11.22
CA LEU A 103 4.40 -5.53 -9.99
C LEU A 103 2.97 -5.67 -9.50
N MET A 104 2.84 -5.82 -8.20
CA MET A 104 1.59 -5.73 -7.48
C MET A 104 1.77 -4.75 -6.32
N ILE A 105 0.81 -3.84 -6.11
CA ILE A 105 0.78 -2.98 -4.94
C ILE A 105 -0.29 -3.50 -3.99
N LEU A 106 0.11 -3.80 -2.76
CA LEU A 106 -0.77 -4.18 -1.66
C LEU A 106 -0.86 -3.02 -0.68
N ARG A 107 -2.02 -2.38 -0.61
CA ARG A 107 -2.30 -1.28 0.29
C ARG A 107 -3.01 -1.82 1.54
N TYR A 108 -2.40 -1.64 2.69
CA TYR A 108 -2.88 -2.16 3.96
C TYR A 108 -3.27 -1.03 4.90
N ASN A 109 -4.55 -0.95 5.24
CA ASN A 109 -5.03 -0.04 6.29
C ASN A 109 -4.95 -0.72 7.66
N PRO A 110 -4.11 -0.24 8.57
CA PRO A 110 -4.04 -0.77 9.94
C PRO A 110 -5.16 -0.24 10.85
N ASP A 111 -5.93 0.75 10.40
CA ASP A 111 -6.91 1.48 11.18
C ASP A 111 -8.36 0.98 11.04
N ALA A 112 -9.29 1.69 11.68
CA ALA A 112 -10.70 1.44 11.55
C ALA A 112 -11.16 1.55 10.09
N PHE A 113 -12.15 0.77 9.72
CA PHE A 113 -12.78 0.77 8.41
C PHE A 113 -14.26 0.47 8.54
N ARG A 114 -15.00 0.70 7.45
CA ARG A 114 -16.44 0.51 7.40
C ARG A 114 -16.84 -0.44 6.28
N VAL A 115 -17.92 -1.17 6.51
CA VAL A 115 -18.62 -1.96 5.48
C VAL A 115 -20.08 -1.58 5.50
N ALA A 116 -20.63 -1.19 4.38
CA ALA A 116 -22.01 -0.67 4.26
C ALA A 116 -22.28 0.46 5.28
N GLY A 117 -21.33 1.39 5.46
CA GLY A 117 -21.41 2.51 6.38
C GLY A 117 -21.29 2.16 7.87
N LYS A 118 -21.15 0.87 8.23
CA LYS A 118 -21.01 0.41 9.62
C LYS A 118 -19.55 0.11 9.96
N ASN A 119 -19.09 0.59 11.11
CA ASN A 119 -17.75 0.29 11.60
C ASN A 119 -17.56 -1.23 11.75
N ARG A 120 -16.41 -1.70 11.33
CA ARG A 120 -15.95 -3.08 11.52
C ARG A 120 -14.74 -3.12 12.42
N THR A 121 -14.75 -4.05 13.37
CA THR A 121 -13.63 -4.30 14.27
C THR A 121 -13.02 -5.65 13.92
N VAL A 122 -11.74 -5.62 13.59
CA VAL A 122 -10.91 -6.81 13.40
C VAL A 122 -9.68 -6.62 14.27
N SER A 123 -9.34 -7.61 15.07
CA SER A 123 -8.20 -7.52 15.97
C SER A 123 -6.88 -7.33 15.18
N GLN A 124 -5.92 -6.63 15.78
CA GLN A 124 -4.61 -6.45 15.14
C GLN A 124 -3.93 -7.80 14.82
N LYS A 125 -4.05 -8.77 15.73
CA LYS A 125 -3.51 -10.13 15.52
C LYS A 125 -4.11 -10.80 14.29
N GLU A 126 -5.41 -10.69 14.11
CA GLU A 126 -6.13 -11.27 12.98
C GLU A 126 -5.78 -10.58 11.67
N ARG A 127 -5.67 -9.24 11.68
CA ARG A 127 -5.21 -8.46 10.52
C ARG A 127 -3.79 -8.84 10.12
N GLN A 128 -2.89 -8.95 11.08
CA GLN A 128 -1.50 -9.33 10.84
C GLN A 128 -1.37 -10.75 10.28
N ALA A 129 -2.13 -11.70 10.85
CA ALA A 129 -2.18 -13.07 10.33
C ALA A 129 -2.68 -13.09 8.87
N LYS A 130 -3.74 -12.31 8.57
CA LYS A 130 -4.28 -12.22 7.22
C LYS A 130 -3.33 -11.51 6.25
N LEU A 131 -2.58 -10.51 6.71
CA LEU A 131 -1.56 -9.86 5.89
C LEU A 131 -0.46 -10.86 5.48
N LEU A 132 0.07 -11.64 6.44
CA LEU A 132 1.08 -12.66 6.15
C LEU A 132 0.55 -13.76 5.23
N GLU A 133 -0.65 -14.27 5.50
CA GLU A 133 -1.32 -15.24 4.64
C GLU A 133 -1.43 -14.70 3.21
N THR A 134 -1.90 -13.46 3.07
CA THR A 134 -2.04 -12.81 1.78
C THR A 134 -0.70 -12.73 1.06
N LEU A 135 0.33 -12.19 1.72
CA LEU A 135 1.66 -12.07 1.12
C LEU A 135 2.20 -13.43 0.65
N ASN A 136 1.91 -14.51 1.35
CA ASN A 136 2.35 -15.85 1.00
C ASN A 136 1.57 -16.47 -0.16
N THR A 137 0.30 -16.11 -0.32
CA THR A 137 -0.61 -16.70 -1.32
C THR A 137 -0.78 -15.86 -2.59
N LEU A 138 -0.15 -14.68 -2.66
CA LEU A 138 -0.20 -13.86 -3.87
C LEU A 138 0.47 -14.56 -5.04
N GLU A 139 -0.31 -14.76 -6.09
CA GLU A 139 0.12 -15.30 -7.35
C GLU A 139 0.57 -14.21 -8.32
N GLU A 140 1.27 -14.62 -9.38
CA GLU A 140 1.71 -13.75 -10.45
C GLU A 140 0.53 -12.99 -11.09
N PRO A 141 0.59 -11.64 -11.16
CA PRO A 141 -0.49 -10.86 -11.76
C PRO A 141 -0.46 -10.93 -13.30
N GLN A 142 -1.62 -10.89 -13.92
CA GLN A 142 -1.75 -10.78 -15.39
C GLN A 142 -1.35 -9.40 -15.95
N GLY A 143 -0.98 -8.49 -15.09
CA GLY A 143 -0.57 -7.12 -15.40
C GLY A 143 -0.31 -6.38 -14.11
N PHE A 144 -0.35 -5.05 -14.14
CA PHE A 144 -0.30 -4.26 -12.92
C PHE A 144 -1.59 -4.45 -12.11
N ARG A 145 -1.47 -4.74 -10.82
CA ARG A 145 -2.61 -4.91 -9.92
C ARG A 145 -2.42 -4.13 -8.64
N ARG A 146 -3.53 -3.58 -8.15
CA ARG A 146 -3.65 -2.93 -6.85
C ARG A 146 -4.61 -3.74 -5.99
N LEU A 147 -4.20 -4.06 -4.77
CA LEU A 147 -5.01 -4.76 -3.79
C LEU A 147 -5.16 -3.90 -2.55
N PHE A 148 -6.36 -3.88 -1.97
CA PHE A 148 -6.68 -3.09 -0.80
C PHE A 148 -7.15 -3.98 0.34
N MET A 149 -6.51 -3.87 1.50
CA MET A 149 -6.87 -4.61 2.71
C MET A 149 -7.45 -3.67 3.77
N TYR A 150 -8.63 -3.99 4.26
CA TYR A 150 -9.32 -3.27 5.34
C TYR A 150 -9.70 -1.82 5.02
N TYR A 151 -10.03 -1.55 3.78
CA TYR A 151 -10.58 -0.26 3.35
C TYR A 151 -12.11 -0.23 3.47
N ASP A 152 -12.65 0.99 3.55
CA ASP A 152 -14.09 1.20 3.53
C ASP A 152 -14.71 0.60 2.27
N ARG A 153 -15.86 -0.04 2.43
CA ARG A 153 -16.59 -0.70 1.34
C ARG A 153 -18.07 -0.37 1.37
N ASP A 154 -18.69 -0.36 0.22
CA ASP A 154 -20.13 -0.31 0.06
C ASP A 154 -20.81 -1.66 0.37
N ALA A 155 -22.13 -1.69 0.29
CA ALA A 155 -22.94 -2.86 0.61
C ALA A 155 -22.67 -4.07 -0.30
N GLU A 156 -22.19 -3.85 -1.52
CA GLU A 156 -21.88 -4.90 -2.49
C GLU A 156 -20.57 -5.61 -2.16
N GLY A 157 -19.70 -4.97 -1.39
CA GLY A 157 -18.47 -5.55 -0.87
C GLY A 157 -18.68 -6.41 0.38
N SER A 158 -19.75 -7.13 0.50
CA SER A 158 -20.32 -7.68 1.72
C SER A 158 -19.61 -8.87 2.33
N GLU A 159 -18.64 -9.47 1.70
CA GLU A 159 -17.82 -10.46 2.37
C GLU A 159 -16.73 -9.77 3.18
N LEU A 160 -16.59 -10.26 4.41
CA LEU A 160 -15.67 -9.76 5.42
C LEU A 160 -14.30 -9.38 4.90
N PRO A 161 -13.69 -8.47 5.58
CA PRO A 161 -12.62 -7.57 5.19
C PRO A 161 -11.38 -8.32 4.79
N THR A 162 -11.45 -8.92 3.72
CA THR A 162 -10.33 -9.46 3.01
C THR A 162 -9.97 -8.51 1.89
N ILE A 163 -9.08 -8.86 1.11
CA ILE A 163 -8.56 -8.11 0.00
C ILE A 163 -9.69 -7.75 -0.95
N ALA A 164 -9.91 -6.48 -1.18
CA ALA A 164 -10.67 -6.03 -2.32
C ALA A 164 -9.79 -6.18 -3.55
N LYS A 165 -9.99 -7.24 -4.30
CA LYS A 165 -9.39 -7.34 -5.62
C LYS A 165 -9.99 -6.25 -6.50
N GLU A 166 -9.10 -5.43 -7.08
CA GLU A 166 -9.48 -4.43 -8.09
C GLU A 166 -10.50 -3.36 -7.64
N TRP A 167 -10.86 -3.35 -6.36
CA TRP A 167 -11.66 -2.27 -5.81
C TRP A 167 -10.75 -1.14 -5.37
N ASP A 168 -10.82 -0.05 -6.10
CA ASP A 168 -10.11 1.17 -5.78
C ASP A 168 -11.14 2.27 -5.55
N PRO A 169 -11.29 2.79 -4.33
CA PRO A 169 -12.20 3.90 -4.08
C PRO A 169 -11.88 5.11 -4.96
N ALA A 170 -10.62 5.26 -5.35
CA ALA A 170 -10.18 6.31 -6.25
C ALA A 170 -10.48 6.03 -7.73
N ALA A 171 -10.58 4.77 -8.15
CA ALA A 171 -10.89 4.42 -9.53
C ALA A 171 -12.30 4.83 -9.96
N ARG A 172 -13.23 4.96 -9.01
CA ARG A 172 -14.59 5.48 -9.27
C ARG A 172 -14.57 6.96 -9.68
N GLU A 173 -13.63 7.74 -9.18
CA GLU A 173 -13.49 9.16 -9.54
C GLU A 173 -12.73 9.33 -10.87
N VAL A 174 -11.83 8.40 -11.21
CA VAL A 174 -10.99 8.47 -12.41
C VAL A 174 -11.66 7.90 -13.66
N SER A 175 -12.62 6.98 -13.51
CA SER A 175 -13.36 6.42 -14.65
C SER A 175 -14.25 7.44 -15.39
N GLY A 176 -14.33 8.69 -14.94
CA GLY A 176 -14.94 9.81 -15.63
C GLY A 176 -14.00 10.68 -16.46
N VAL A 177 -12.69 10.43 -16.39
CA VAL A 177 -11.68 11.17 -17.16
C VAL A 177 -11.19 10.28 -18.31
N VAL A 178 -11.98 10.22 -19.34
CA VAL A 178 -11.48 9.79 -20.66
C VAL A 178 -10.70 10.97 -21.24
N CYS A 179 -9.38 10.84 -21.30
CA CYS A 179 -8.57 11.70 -22.13
C CYS A 179 -8.77 11.35 -23.60
#